data_fccaaddc9390ece1798e3a157abe5b7d
#
_entry.id   fccaaddc9390ece1798e3a157abe5b7d
#
_cell.length_a   1.000
_cell.length_b   1.000
_cell.length_c   1.000
_cell.angle_alpha   90.00
_cell.angle_beta   90.00
_cell.angle_gamma   90.00
#
_symmetry.space_group_name_H-M   'P 1'
#
loop_
_entity.id
_entity.type
_entity.pdbx_description
1 polymer ?
#
loop_
_entity_poly.entity_id
_entity_poly.type
_entity_poly.pdbx_seq_one_letter_code
_entity_poly.pdbx_strand_id
1 'polypeptide(L)'
;KKGNREGEISEISRGLKVLAKDLKIPIMALSQLSRSVESRPSKMPQLSDLRESGAIEQDADTVLFLMRPEYYKITQTEDGQSTEGLCLLEVAKFRPGNVGQYGLRFDGPLMKFSNYNNENTRENTSGDASLF
;
A
#
# COMPACT_ATOMS: atom_id res chain seq x y z
N LYS A 1 11.98 17.96 25.37
CA LYS A 1 10.86 17.02 25.60
C LYS A 1 10.69 16.23 24.32
N LYS A 2 11.07 14.95 24.27
CA LYS A 2 10.61 14.04 23.23
C LYS A 2 9.09 13.94 23.41
N GLY A 3 8.32 14.62 22.54
CA GLY A 3 6.89 14.50 22.50
C GLY A 3 6.48 13.03 22.32
N ASN A 4 5.38 12.63 22.89
CA ASN A 4 4.79 11.30 22.73
C ASN A 4 4.17 11.21 21.31
N ARG A 5 5.03 11.14 20.28
CA ARG A 5 4.62 11.12 18.87
C ARG A 5 3.65 9.99 18.57
N GLU A 6 3.82 8.85 19.22
CA GLU A 6 2.90 7.71 19.10
C GLU A 6 1.50 8.06 19.62
N GLY A 7 1.41 8.77 20.75
CA GLY A 7 0.14 9.25 21.30
C GLY A 7 -0.53 10.27 20.39
N GLU A 8 0.24 11.22 19.84
CA GLU A 8 -0.28 12.24 18.92
C GLU A 8 -0.85 11.60 17.64
N ILE A 9 -0.14 10.66 17.04
CA ILE A 9 -0.59 9.95 15.84
C ILE A 9 -1.83 9.10 16.15
N SER A 10 -1.89 8.48 17.33
CA SER A 10 -3.04 7.71 17.76
C SER A 10 -4.29 8.58 17.94
N GLU A 11 -4.13 9.78 18.47
CA GLU A 11 -5.22 10.74 18.60
C GLU A 11 -5.73 11.21 17.25
N ILE A 12 -4.81 11.55 16.31
CA ILE A 12 -5.14 11.93 14.94
C ILE A 12 -5.88 10.80 14.23
N SER A 13 -5.38 9.57 14.29
CA SER A 13 -6.00 8.41 13.64
C SER A 13 -7.44 8.20 14.11
N ARG A 14 -7.64 8.23 15.42
CA ARG A 14 -8.96 8.09 16.01
C ARG A 14 -9.89 9.25 15.65
N GLY A 15 -9.37 10.49 15.63
CA GLY A 15 -10.11 11.67 15.21
C GLY A 15 -10.57 11.58 13.77
N LEU A 16 -9.72 11.12 12.84
CA LEU A 16 -10.07 10.89 11.45
C LEU A 16 -11.17 9.83 11.29
N LYS A 17 -11.11 8.76 12.09
CA LYS A 17 -12.14 7.72 12.08
C LYS A 17 -13.50 8.24 12.56
N VAL A 18 -13.53 9.05 13.59
CA VAL A 18 -14.76 9.70 14.09
C VAL A 18 -15.32 10.63 13.02
N LEU A 19 -14.48 11.49 12.45
CA LEU A 19 -14.86 12.45 11.41
C LEU A 19 -15.45 11.75 10.17
N ALA A 20 -14.85 10.65 9.72
CA ALA A 20 -15.34 9.86 8.59
C ALA A 20 -16.77 9.33 8.84
N LYS A 21 -17.02 8.86 10.08
CA LYS A 21 -18.35 8.37 10.49
C LYS A 21 -19.38 9.47 10.59
N ASP A 22 -19.02 10.60 11.21
CA ASP A 22 -19.93 11.72 11.45
C ASP A 22 -20.37 12.38 10.13
N LEU A 23 -19.42 12.56 9.21
CA LEU A 23 -19.67 13.15 7.92
C LEU A 23 -20.15 12.15 6.86
N LYS A 24 -20.07 10.84 7.15
CA LYS A 24 -20.40 9.74 6.21
C LYS A 24 -19.60 9.84 4.90
N ILE A 25 -18.31 10.15 5.00
CA ILE A 25 -17.40 10.26 3.86
C ILE A 25 -16.22 9.30 4.03
N PRO A 26 -15.62 8.80 2.92
CA PRO A 26 -14.34 8.13 2.99
C PRO A 26 -13.22 9.14 3.28
N ILE A 27 -12.27 8.76 4.14
CA ILE A 27 -11.06 9.53 4.40
C ILE A 27 -9.86 8.65 4.06
N MET A 28 -8.99 9.14 3.18
CA MET A 28 -7.71 8.52 2.86
C MET A 28 -6.60 9.35 3.51
N ALA A 29 -5.82 8.71 4.38
CA ALA A 29 -4.66 9.32 5.02
C ALA A 29 -3.37 8.71 4.46
N LEU A 30 -2.40 9.55 4.16
CA LEU A 30 -1.06 9.12 3.75
C LEU A 30 -0.16 9.05 4.98
N SER A 31 0.53 7.94 5.15
CA SER A 31 1.46 7.72 6.25
C SER A 31 2.84 7.32 5.75
N GLN A 32 3.87 7.88 6.36
CA GLN A 32 5.23 7.45 6.12
C GLN A 32 5.52 6.16 6.89
N LEU A 33 6.21 5.22 6.23
CA LEU A 33 6.62 3.98 6.84
C LEU A 33 7.93 4.13 7.64
N SER A 34 8.15 3.20 8.56
CA SER A 34 9.43 3.06 9.23
C SER A 34 10.54 2.73 8.22
N ARG A 35 11.72 3.32 8.40
CA ARG A 35 12.90 3.02 7.57
C ARG A 35 13.37 1.57 7.68
N SER A 36 12.88 0.81 8.65
CA SER A 36 13.17 -0.62 8.78
C SER A 36 12.79 -1.44 7.55
N VAL A 37 11.81 -0.96 6.75
CA VAL A 37 11.45 -1.56 5.46
C VAL A 37 12.66 -1.62 4.52
N GLU A 38 13.50 -0.57 4.52
CA GLU A 38 14.65 -0.47 3.63
C GLU A 38 15.76 -1.48 3.97
N SER A 39 15.81 -1.97 5.20
CA SER A 39 16.78 -3.00 5.63
C SER A 39 16.31 -4.44 5.34
N ARG A 40 15.02 -4.62 5.07
CA ARG A 40 14.43 -5.94 4.78
C ARG A 40 14.81 -6.41 3.37
N PRO A 41 15.18 -7.68 3.16
CA PRO A 41 15.52 -8.19 1.83
C PRO A 41 14.43 -7.98 0.78
N SER A 42 13.18 -8.29 1.11
CA SER A 42 12.03 -8.16 0.21
C SER A 42 11.64 -6.72 -0.11
N LYS A 43 12.07 -5.73 0.70
CA LYS A 43 11.62 -4.33 0.62
C LYS A 43 10.10 -4.14 0.66
N MET A 44 9.34 -5.22 0.90
CA MET A 44 7.88 -5.15 1.01
C MET A 44 7.47 -4.59 2.36
N PRO A 45 6.63 -3.55 2.37
CA PRO A 45 6.04 -3.03 3.60
C PRO A 45 5.12 -4.05 4.26
N GLN A 46 5.00 -3.95 5.58
CA GLN A 46 4.11 -4.77 6.41
C GLN A 46 3.38 -3.88 7.42
N LEU A 47 2.28 -4.38 8.00
CA LEU A 47 1.53 -3.63 9.01
C LEU A 47 2.41 -3.21 10.21
N SER A 48 3.39 -4.03 10.57
CA SER A 48 4.36 -3.68 11.63
C SER A 48 5.24 -2.48 11.31
N ASP A 49 5.35 -2.05 10.04
CA ASP A 49 6.12 -0.88 9.63
C ASP A 49 5.37 0.44 9.89
N LEU A 50 4.07 0.34 10.22
CA LEU A 50 3.26 1.43 10.77
C LEU A 50 3.51 1.66 12.28
N ARG A 51 4.62 1.20 12.81
CA ARG A 51 4.93 0.96 14.23
C ARG A 51 4.87 2.17 15.15
N GLU A 52 5.10 3.37 14.65
CA GLU A 52 4.85 4.60 15.42
C GLU A 52 3.35 4.95 15.46
N SER A 53 2.50 4.04 14.97
CA SER A 53 1.10 4.25 14.67
C SER A 53 0.29 2.97 14.80
N GLY A 54 0.53 2.14 15.81
CA GLY A 54 -0.27 0.93 16.05
C GLY A 54 -1.78 1.20 16.08
N ALA A 55 -2.16 2.44 16.44
CA ALA A 55 -3.53 2.91 16.35
C ALA A 55 -4.01 3.03 14.89
N ILE A 56 -3.17 3.45 13.93
CA ILE A 56 -3.56 3.52 12.51
C ILE A 56 -3.97 2.14 12.02
N GLU A 57 -3.18 1.11 12.34
CA GLU A 57 -3.52 -0.26 11.96
C GLU A 57 -4.86 -0.69 12.54
N GLN A 58 -5.16 -0.33 13.78
CA GLN A 58 -6.43 -0.69 14.44
C GLN A 58 -7.62 0.09 13.91
N ASP A 59 -7.46 1.40 13.70
CA ASP A 59 -8.55 2.32 13.33
C ASP A 59 -8.90 2.23 11.84
N ALA A 60 -7.92 2.00 10.95
CA ALA A 60 -8.15 1.91 9.52
C ALA A 60 -9.00 0.70 9.13
N ASP A 61 -9.95 0.88 8.22
CA ASP A 61 -10.71 -0.22 7.62
C ASP A 61 -9.93 -0.89 6.50
N THR A 62 -9.10 -0.11 5.81
CA THR A 62 -8.24 -0.55 4.72
C THR A 62 -6.84 0.00 4.92
N VAL A 63 -5.83 -0.84 4.70
CA VAL A 63 -4.42 -0.44 4.66
C VAL A 63 -3.82 -0.91 3.34
N LEU A 64 -3.28 0.05 2.60
CA LEU A 64 -2.64 -0.17 1.32
C LEU A 64 -1.17 0.22 1.42
N PHE A 65 -0.29 -0.61 0.88
CA PHE A 65 1.12 -0.29 0.71
C PHE A 65 1.48 -0.21 -0.77
N LEU A 66 2.37 0.71 -1.10
CA LEU A 66 2.96 0.82 -2.43
C LEU A 66 4.45 0.52 -2.35
N MET A 67 4.92 -0.37 -3.22
CA MET A 67 6.34 -0.68 -3.35
C MET A 67 6.75 -0.60 -4.82
N ARG A 68 7.82 0.15 -5.08
CA ARG A 68 8.40 0.30 -6.41
C ARG A 68 9.74 -0.42 -6.44
N PRO A 69 9.86 -1.57 -7.11
CA PRO A 69 11.12 -2.33 -7.18
C PRO A 69 12.29 -1.51 -7.72
N GLU A 70 12.07 -0.73 -8.77
CA GLU A 70 13.09 0.15 -9.36
C GLU A 70 13.73 1.12 -8.37
N TYR A 71 12.94 1.65 -7.42
CA TYR A 71 13.46 2.54 -6.37
C TYR A 71 14.56 1.85 -5.54
N TYR A 72 14.44 0.54 -5.37
CA TYR A 72 15.38 -0.31 -4.65
C TYR A 72 16.40 -0.99 -5.56
N LYS A 73 16.47 -0.60 -6.85
CA LYS A 73 17.35 -1.20 -7.86
C LYS A 73 17.12 -2.71 -8.06
N ILE A 74 15.92 -3.17 -7.81
CA ILE A 74 15.46 -4.51 -8.12
C ILE A 74 14.98 -4.46 -9.57
N THR A 75 15.71 -5.09 -10.48
CA THR A 75 15.46 -5.01 -11.93
C THR A 75 14.65 -6.18 -12.47
N GLN A 76 14.55 -7.26 -11.70
CA GLN A 76 13.81 -8.46 -12.08
C GLN A 76 13.02 -9.01 -10.90
N THR A 77 11.89 -9.64 -11.20
CA THR A 77 11.13 -10.46 -10.25
C THR A 77 11.82 -11.81 -10.04
N GLU A 78 11.35 -12.61 -9.09
CA GLU A 78 11.84 -13.98 -8.87
C GLU A 78 11.69 -14.86 -10.11
N ASP A 79 10.67 -14.61 -10.94
CA ASP A 79 10.40 -15.30 -12.20
C ASP A 79 11.21 -14.74 -13.38
N GLY A 80 12.13 -13.79 -13.14
CA GLY A 80 12.99 -13.19 -14.15
C GLY A 80 12.33 -12.13 -15.04
N GLN A 81 11.12 -11.69 -14.73
CA GLN A 81 10.45 -10.62 -15.48
C GLN A 81 11.00 -9.24 -15.10
N SER A 82 11.05 -8.32 -16.07
CA SER A 82 11.47 -6.95 -15.81
C SER A 82 10.53 -6.24 -14.85
N THR A 83 11.10 -5.48 -13.92
CA THR A 83 10.35 -4.64 -12.98
C THR A 83 10.25 -3.18 -13.42
N GLU A 84 10.65 -2.87 -14.65
CA GLU A 84 10.60 -1.52 -15.18
C GLU A 84 9.17 -0.97 -15.18
N GLY A 85 8.97 0.16 -14.53
CA GLY A 85 7.66 0.79 -14.37
C GLY A 85 6.69 0.01 -13.48
N LEU A 86 7.11 -1.11 -12.85
CA LEU A 86 6.27 -1.87 -11.94
C LEU A 86 6.10 -1.15 -10.61
N CYS A 87 4.88 -1.07 -10.13
CA CYS A 87 4.56 -0.74 -8.75
C CYS A 87 3.66 -1.83 -8.17
N LEU A 88 4.03 -2.38 -7.05
CA LEU A 88 3.22 -3.36 -6.32
C LEU A 88 2.31 -2.63 -5.32
N LEU A 89 1.01 -2.86 -5.44
CA LEU A 89 0.00 -2.44 -4.49
C LEU A 89 -0.36 -3.63 -3.60
N GLU A 90 -0.01 -3.54 -2.34
CA GLU A 90 -0.37 -4.54 -1.33
C GLU A 90 -1.59 -4.08 -0.56
N VAL A 91 -2.68 -4.82 -0.63
CA VAL A 91 -3.84 -4.66 0.26
C VAL A 91 -3.56 -5.46 1.52
N ALA A 92 -2.91 -4.84 2.50
CA ALA A 92 -2.46 -5.51 3.73
C ALA A 92 -3.57 -5.68 4.77
N LYS A 93 -4.60 -4.84 4.69
CA LYS A 93 -5.81 -4.93 5.51
C LYS A 93 -7.01 -4.47 4.71
N PHE A 94 -8.09 -5.24 4.76
CA PHE A 94 -9.37 -4.89 4.17
C PHE A 94 -10.50 -5.56 4.95
N ARG A 95 -11.16 -4.81 5.85
CA ARG A 95 -12.21 -5.37 6.73
C ARG A 95 -13.40 -5.99 5.99
N PRO A 96 -13.88 -5.41 4.86
CA PRO A 96 -15.02 -5.98 4.14
C PRO A 96 -14.69 -7.21 3.30
N GLY A 97 -13.39 -7.52 3.05
CA GLY A 97 -13.04 -8.55 2.07
C GLY A 97 -11.62 -9.10 2.23
N ASN A 98 -11.04 -9.54 1.11
CA ASN A 98 -9.76 -10.22 1.07
C ASN A 98 -8.59 -9.25 0.94
N VAL A 99 -7.45 -9.66 1.47
CA VAL A 99 -6.14 -9.04 1.23
C VAL A 99 -5.52 -9.60 -0.04
N GLY A 100 -4.56 -8.91 -0.62
CA GLY A 100 -3.89 -9.38 -1.83
C GLY A 100 -2.91 -8.37 -2.39
N GLN A 101 -2.19 -8.79 -3.43
CA GLN A 101 -1.19 -7.98 -4.09
C GLN A 101 -1.56 -7.80 -5.56
N TYR A 102 -1.40 -6.58 -6.07
CA TYR A 102 -1.74 -6.19 -7.42
C TYR A 102 -0.59 -5.43 -8.07
N GLY A 103 -0.36 -5.70 -9.36
CA GLY A 103 0.57 -4.93 -10.17
C GLY A 103 -0.08 -3.66 -10.70
N LEU A 104 0.63 -2.54 -10.59
CA LEU A 104 0.31 -1.28 -11.24
C LEU A 104 1.49 -0.86 -12.10
N ARG A 105 1.25 -0.06 -13.13
CA ARG A 105 2.28 0.66 -13.87
C ARG A 105 2.47 2.05 -13.27
N PHE A 106 3.72 2.42 -13.02
CA PHE A 106 4.09 3.76 -12.59
C PHE A 106 5.00 4.42 -13.62
N ASP A 107 4.55 5.54 -14.16
CA ASP A 107 5.33 6.41 -15.03
C ASP A 107 5.96 7.51 -14.16
N GLY A 108 7.27 7.41 -13.95
CA GLY A 108 8.00 8.34 -13.08
C GLY A 108 7.99 9.79 -13.57
N PRO A 109 8.33 10.07 -14.84
CA PRO A 109 8.28 11.42 -15.40
C PRO A 109 6.92 12.10 -15.28
N LEU A 110 5.85 11.36 -15.43
CA LEU A 110 4.49 11.88 -15.36
C LEU A 110 3.87 11.76 -13.97
N MET A 111 4.55 11.11 -13.02
CA MET A 111 4.02 10.79 -11.68
C MET A 111 2.63 10.13 -11.74
N LYS A 112 2.45 9.24 -12.71
CA LYS A 112 1.14 8.67 -13.05
C LYS A 112 1.11 7.16 -12.79
N PHE A 113 0.03 6.72 -12.15
CA PHE A 113 -0.31 5.30 -12.04
C PHE A 113 -1.34 4.90 -13.10
N SER A 114 -1.22 3.69 -13.60
CA SER A 114 -2.18 3.06 -14.51
C SER A 114 -2.23 1.54 -14.27
N ASN A 115 -3.16 0.86 -14.92
CA ASN A 115 -3.23 -0.59 -14.83
C ASN A 115 -1.97 -1.22 -15.43
N TYR A 116 -1.46 -2.26 -14.78
CA TYR A 116 -0.37 -3.07 -15.29
C TYR A 116 -0.94 -4.08 -16.30
N ASN A 117 -0.86 -3.75 -17.58
CA ASN A 117 -1.23 -4.68 -18.64
C ASN A 117 -0.04 -5.59 -18.90
N ASN A 118 -0.11 -6.82 -18.46
CA ASN A 118 0.85 -7.84 -18.83
C ASN A 118 0.52 -8.29 -20.28
N GLU A 119 1.15 -7.68 -21.27
CA GLU A 119 0.92 -8.02 -22.70
C GLU A 119 1.28 -9.48 -23.03
N ASN A 120 1.93 -10.19 -22.11
CA ASN A 120 2.32 -11.59 -22.25
C ASN A 120 1.36 -12.61 -21.62
N THR A 121 0.23 -12.16 -21.07
CA THR A 121 -0.81 -13.09 -20.57
C THR A 121 -2.04 -13.04 -21.48
N ARG A 122 -1.84 -13.27 -22.77
CA ARG A 122 -2.90 -13.76 -23.64
C ARG A 122 -2.87 -15.27 -23.55
N GLU A 123 -3.65 -15.81 -22.65
CA GLU A 123 -4.40 -17.07 -22.72
C GLU A 123 -4.73 -17.54 -21.30
N ASN A 124 -6.03 -17.71 -21.06
CA ASN A 124 -6.67 -18.33 -19.90
C ASN A 124 -6.79 -17.50 -18.62
N THR A 125 -7.80 -16.64 -18.58
CA THR A 125 -8.83 -16.75 -17.52
C THR A 125 -10.02 -15.87 -17.88
N SER A 126 -11.08 -16.50 -18.35
CA SER A 126 -12.44 -16.05 -18.13
C SER A 126 -12.68 -16.07 -16.60
N GLY A 127 -12.56 -14.93 -15.97
CA GLY A 127 -12.74 -14.77 -14.55
C GLY A 127 -13.08 -13.31 -14.29
N ASP A 128 -14.36 -13.08 -14.18
CA ASP A 128 -15.08 -11.89 -13.79
C ASP A 128 -14.33 -11.09 -12.70
N ALA A 129 -13.73 -9.97 -13.07
CA ALA A 129 -13.19 -8.98 -12.14
C ALA A 129 -14.05 -7.73 -12.21
N SER A 130 -15.31 -7.86 -11.76
CA SER A 130 -16.10 -6.71 -11.35
C SER A 130 -15.68 -6.32 -9.94
N LEU A 131 -14.67 -5.45 -9.83
CA LEU A 131 -14.38 -4.70 -8.64
C LEU A 131 -15.12 -3.36 -8.78
N PHE A 132 -16.34 -3.30 -8.26
CA PHE A 132 -16.99 -2.19 -7.54
C PHE A 132 -18.44 -2.62 -7.30
#